data_0dca88c689c65bb26eed5f9696877265
#
_entry.id   0dca88c689c65bb26eed5f9696877265
#
_cell.length_a   1.000
_cell.length_b   1.000
_cell.length_c   1.000
_cell.angle_alpha   90.00
_cell.angle_beta   90.00
_cell.angle_gamma   90.00
#
_symmetry.space_group_name_H-M   'P 1'
#
loop_
_entity.id
_entity.type
_entity.pdbx_description
1 polymer ?
#
loop_
_entity_poly.entity_id
_entity_poly.type
_entity_poly.pdbx_seq_one_letter_code
_entity_poly.pdbx_strand_id
1 'polypeptide(L)'
;MDLNPRAAENARCRAAIVEGISVPVGASEAEVLARAEQKMKRGGISVGSLHFRLYKKSVDARKREDIRLVYSVLATAPEGHRGFSEEVLARLGAKPYRDLDLQIEKGTAPLPARPLVVGMGPAGLFCAYLLAKEGYAPILIDRGDAVADRVAAVDGFCRDGRLDTESNVQFGAGGAGTFSDGKLLTRINDARCAWVLETLRRMGAPSDIILQAKPHVGTDVLRHVVQNMLDSICDLGGEVIYRCRLDGFDRHPDGTFTAKTTKGDILCGLMVIAPGHSARDTYKMLLGKQMMLEAKPISVGVRIEHLRRDMDTMLYGSMAGHPDLGAAEYHLSDTKGERGVYTFCMCPGGEVVAAASEEGTVVVNGMSCRARDGLNSNSAVAVSVRTSDYEPVDGSLVLGAIAYQRRIERAAYLAGGADYSVPVQTVGDFLDGAGDRAIHAPTRVMPSYRGGAYYRLAPVNQTLPDYICDSLRYGLRSFDRKVKGFAMPEAILSAAETRTSAPVRILRGADYCAVGCPGIYPCGEGAGYAGGITSAAVDGIKVAEAVISAYGPN
;
A
#
# COMPACT_ATOMS: atom_id res chain seq x y z
N MET A 1 -35.43 21.82 -10.33
CA MET A 1 -36.20 21.32 -9.20
C MET A 1 -35.48 21.74 -7.95
N ASP A 2 -36.00 22.76 -7.26
CA ASP A 2 -35.39 23.29 -6.06
C ASP A 2 -35.50 22.28 -4.92
N LEU A 3 -34.35 21.74 -4.50
CA LEU A 3 -34.26 20.93 -3.30
C LEU A 3 -34.52 21.84 -2.09
N ASN A 4 -35.61 21.59 -1.42
CA ASN A 4 -36.04 22.31 -0.23
C ASN A 4 -34.96 22.24 0.87
N PRO A 5 -34.28 23.35 1.23
CA PRO A 5 -33.19 23.34 2.22
C PRO A 5 -33.62 22.88 3.63
N ARG A 6 -34.91 22.91 3.95
CA ARG A 6 -35.45 22.47 5.25
C ARG A 6 -35.57 20.95 5.42
N ALA A 7 -35.44 20.15 4.34
CA ALA A 7 -35.44 18.69 4.45
C ALA A 7 -34.11 18.13 4.92
N ALA A 8 -33.00 18.86 4.77
CA ALA A 8 -31.66 18.47 5.23
C ALA A 8 -31.44 18.71 6.74
N GLU A 9 -32.19 19.59 7.37
CA GLU A 9 -32.00 20.03 8.77
C GLU A 9 -32.44 19.01 9.83
N ASN A 10 -33.09 17.89 9.49
CA ASN A 10 -33.62 16.92 10.47
C ASN A 10 -33.13 15.46 10.27
N ALA A 11 -32.07 15.20 9.51
CA ALA A 11 -31.53 13.87 9.37
C ALA A 11 -30.85 13.40 10.69
N ARG A 12 -31.59 12.59 11.48
CA ARG A 12 -31.03 11.95 12.68
C ARG A 12 -30.38 10.64 12.31
N CYS A 13 -29.15 10.38 12.81
CA CYS A 13 -28.48 9.10 12.66
C CYS A 13 -28.71 8.20 13.89
N ARG A 14 -28.77 6.88 13.67
CA ARG A 14 -28.93 5.89 14.75
C ARG A 14 -27.62 5.48 15.39
N ALA A 15 -26.50 5.83 14.81
CA ALA A 15 -25.18 5.50 15.34
C ALA A 15 -24.24 6.71 15.21
N ALA A 16 -23.36 6.87 16.19
CA ALA A 16 -22.43 7.98 16.27
C ALA A 16 -21.05 7.51 16.77
N ILE A 17 -19.98 8.05 16.17
CA ILE A 17 -18.60 7.84 16.59
C ILE A 17 -18.20 8.94 17.58
N VAL A 18 -17.96 8.56 18.83
CA VAL A 18 -17.46 9.43 19.89
C VAL A 18 -15.93 9.39 19.86
N GLU A 19 -15.28 10.44 19.38
CA GLU A 19 -13.84 10.50 19.18
C GLU A 19 -13.09 11.07 20.41
N GLY A 20 -11.77 10.85 20.48
CA GLY A 20 -10.87 11.51 21.43
C GLY A 20 -11.01 11.03 22.87
N ILE A 21 -11.36 9.76 23.08
CA ILE A 21 -11.39 9.15 24.42
C ILE A 21 -9.96 8.74 24.79
N SER A 22 -9.27 9.63 25.53
CA SER A 22 -7.87 9.42 25.94
C SER A 22 -7.80 8.74 27.32
N VAL A 23 -7.05 7.63 27.40
CA VAL A 23 -6.82 6.86 28.63
C VAL A 23 -5.33 6.53 28.80
N PRO A 24 -4.85 6.24 30.02
CA PRO A 24 -3.50 5.70 30.21
C PRO A 24 -3.34 4.34 29.51
N VAL A 25 -2.10 3.96 29.26
CA VAL A 25 -1.76 2.60 28.82
C VAL A 25 -2.14 1.61 29.94
N GLY A 26 -2.72 0.47 29.59
CA GLY A 26 -3.24 -0.51 30.55
C GLY A 26 -4.69 -0.27 31.02
N ALA A 27 -5.35 0.79 30.53
CA ALA A 27 -6.76 1.02 30.85
C ALA A 27 -7.67 -0.08 30.27
N SER A 28 -8.65 -0.52 31.05
CA SER A 28 -9.62 -1.54 30.64
C SER A 28 -10.62 -0.99 29.59
N GLU A 29 -11.21 -1.90 28.80
CA GLU A 29 -12.29 -1.54 27.87
C GLU A 29 -13.46 -0.87 28.60
N ALA A 30 -13.84 -1.38 29.75
CA ALA A 30 -14.91 -0.80 30.57
C ALA A 30 -14.64 0.68 30.95
N GLU A 31 -13.39 1.02 31.26
CA GLU A 31 -13.02 2.43 31.52
C GLU A 31 -13.14 3.30 30.29
N VAL A 32 -12.75 2.80 29.11
CA VAL A 32 -12.90 3.52 27.83
C VAL A 32 -14.36 3.80 27.53
N LEU A 33 -15.22 2.77 27.64
CA LEU A 33 -16.67 2.90 27.38
C LEU A 33 -17.32 3.85 28.38
N ALA A 34 -16.99 3.76 29.68
CA ALA A 34 -17.51 4.67 30.71
C ALA A 34 -17.14 6.14 30.43
N ARG A 35 -15.94 6.42 29.95
CA ARG A 35 -15.52 7.78 29.54
C ARG A 35 -16.30 8.28 28.33
N ALA A 36 -16.58 7.41 27.36
CA ALA A 36 -17.42 7.76 26.20
C ALA A 36 -18.86 8.09 26.62
N GLU A 37 -19.47 7.28 27.50
CA GLU A 37 -20.78 7.55 28.08
C GLU A 37 -20.80 8.90 28.81
N GLN A 38 -19.79 9.15 29.68
CA GLN A 38 -19.71 10.41 30.41
C GLN A 38 -19.59 11.62 29.46
N LYS A 39 -18.81 11.48 28.38
CA LYS A 39 -18.71 12.52 27.35
C LYS A 39 -20.06 12.82 26.71
N MET A 40 -20.84 11.79 26.35
CA MET A 40 -22.18 11.94 25.78
C MET A 40 -23.18 12.54 26.79
N LYS A 41 -23.17 12.09 28.05
CA LYS A 41 -24.00 12.66 29.14
C LYS A 41 -23.74 14.15 29.34
N ARG A 42 -22.48 14.58 29.36
CA ARG A 42 -22.10 16.02 29.44
C ARG A 42 -22.65 16.85 28.27
N GLY A 43 -22.82 16.22 27.12
CA GLY A 43 -23.44 16.85 25.95
C GLY A 43 -24.97 16.83 25.91
N GLY A 44 -25.60 16.37 27.00
CA GLY A 44 -27.08 16.35 27.12
C GLY A 44 -27.74 15.14 26.42
N ILE A 45 -26.97 14.08 26.10
CA ILE A 45 -27.55 12.86 25.50
C ILE A 45 -27.87 11.86 26.61
N SER A 46 -29.09 11.34 26.61
CA SER A 46 -29.48 10.20 27.46
C SER A 46 -28.81 8.92 26.96
N VAL A 47 -28.03 8.26 27.81
CA VAL A 47 -27.19 7.10 27.39
C VAL A 47 -27.74 5.76 27.88
N GLY A 48 -28.76 5.73 28.73
CA GLY A 48 -29.21 4.50 29.42
C GLY A 48 -29.72 3.38 28.52
N SER A 49 -30.09 3.69 27.28
CA SER A 49 -30.51 2.71 26.27
C SER A 49 -29.51 2.53 25.13
N LEU A 50 -28.38 3.24 25.16
CA LEU A 50 -27.38 3.17 24.08
C LEU A 50 -26.45 1.96 24.26
N HIS A 51 -26.08 1.35 23.14
CA HIS A 51 -25.02 0.33 23.11
C HIS A 51 -23.70 0.98 22.70
N PHE A 52 -22.64 0.72 23.50
CA PHE A 52 -21.29 1.23 23.25
C PHE A 52 -20.37 0.08 22.90
N ARG A 53 -19.54 0.28 21.87
CA ARG A 53 -18.44 -0.64 21.52
C ARG A 53 -17.22 0.14 21.05
N LEU A 54 -16.05 -0.43 21.21
CA LEU A 54 -14.83 0.15 20.65
C LEU A 54 -14.96 0.23 19.12
N TYR A 55 -14.53 1.35 18.56
CA TYR A 55 -14.57 1.59 17.11
C TYR A 55 -13.17 1.78 16.53
N LYS A 56 -12.28 2.51 17.23
CA LYS A 56 -10.91 2.75 16.79
C LYS A 56 -9.98 2.91 17.99
N LYS A 57 -8.76 2.35 17.86
CA LYS A 57 -7.68 2.46 18.87
C LYS A 57 -6.44 3.05 18.20
N SER A 58 -5.81 4.04 18.81
CA SER A 58 -4.52 4.61 18.42
C SER A 58 -3.62 4.85 19.63
N VAL A 59 -2.30 4.91 19.38
CA VAL A 59 -1.29 5.26 20.38
C VAL A 59 -0.88 6.71 20.17
N ASP A 60 -0.93 7.54 21.19
CA ASP A 60 -0.35 8.87 21.21
C ASP A 60 0.93 8.85 22.06
N ALA A 61 2.07 8.73 21.40
CA ALA A 61 3.41 8.71 21.99
C ALA A 61 4.19 10.00 21.70
N ARG A 62 3.51 11.12 21.44
CA ARG A 62 4.18 12.43 21.22
C ARG A 62 4.94 12.92 22.46
N LYS A 63 4.51 12.49 23.65
CA LYS A 63 5.19 12.71 24.92
C LYS A 63 5.59 11.36 25.49
N ARG A 64 6.89 11.07 25.54
CA ARG A 64 7.41 9.77 26.02
C ARG A 64 7.05 9.47 27.47
N GLU A 65 6.95 10.53 28.29
CA GLU A 65 6.65 10.45 29.72
C GLU A 65 5.13 10.26 29.98
N ASP A 66 4.28 10.52 28.99
CA ASP A 66 2.81 10.38 29.09
C ASP A 66 2.25 9.81 27.79
N ILE A 67 2.58 8.53 27.52
CA ILE A 67 1.99 7.81 26.40
C ILE A 67 0.53 7.48 26.73
N ARG A 68 -0.35 7.79 25.78
CA ARG A 68 -1.80 7.59 25.94
C ARG A 68 -2.34 6.67 24.85
N LEU A 69 -3.35 5.91 25.21
CA LEU A 69 -4.22 5.26 24.23
C LEU A 69 -5.41 6.19 23.94
N VAL A 70 -5.68 6.40 22.66
CA VAL A 70 -6.79 7.26 22.22
C VAL A 70 -7.77 6.40 21.43
N TYR A 71 -8.99 6.37 21.93
CA TYR A 71 -10.07 5.58 21.35
C TYR A 71 -11.13 6.44 20.69
N SER A 72 -11.78 5.88 19.68
CA SER A 72 -13.12 6.25 19.27
C SER A 72 -14.07 5.12 19.64
N VAL A 73 -15.27 5.48 20.09
CA VAL A 73 -16.29 4.55 20.55
C VAL A 73 -17.54 4.74 19.71
N LEU A 74 -18.10 3.66 19.20
CA LEU A 74 -19.38 3.69 18.50
C LEU A 74 -20.51 3.57 19.52
N ALA A 75 -21.38 4.56 19.53
CA ALA A 75 -22.63 4.57 20.27
C ALA A 75 -23.79 4.31 19.32
N THR A 76 -24.58 3.28 19.57
CA THR A 76 -25.71 2.86 18.72
C THR A 76 -27.01 2.98 19.53
N ALA A 77 -27.99 3.63 18.94
CA ALA A 77 -29.33 3.79 19.50
C ALA A 77 -30.22 2.60 19.09
N PRO A 78 -31.00 2.03 20.05
CA PRO A 78 -31.93 0.93 19.73
C PRO A 78 -33.10 1.40 18.83
N GLU A 79 -33.91 0.43 18.39
CA GLU A 79 -35.14 0.73 17.65
C GLU A 79 -36.10 1.59 18.49
N GLY A 80 -36.78 2.54 17.84
CA GLY A 80 -37.66 3.48 18.55
C GLY A 80 -36.98 4.68 19.20
N HIS A 81 -35.63 4.70 19.30
CA HIS A 81 -34.90 5.87 19.80
C HIS A 81 -34.88 6.99 18.73
N ARG A 82 -35.03 8.25 19.17
CA ARG A 82 -35.04 9.42 18.27
C ARG A 82 -33.76 9.63 17.45
N GLY A 83 -32.67 8.88 17.76
CA GLY A 83 -31.37 9.04 17.14
C GLY A 83 -30.67 10.34 17.55
N PHE A 84 -29.52 10.60 16.92
CA PHE A 84 -28.66 11.77 17.19
C PHE A 84 -28.84 12.82 16.11
N SER A 85 -28.98 14.11 16.47
CA SER A 85 -28.92 15.21 15.51
C SER A 85 -27.45 15.56 15.24
N GLU A 86 -27.14 15.94 14.01
CA GLU A 86 -25.77 16.32 13.60
C GLU A 86 -25.23 17.51 14.43
N GLU A 87 -26.09 18.46 14.78
CA GLU A 87 -25.74 19.62 15.61
C GLU A 87 -25.26 19.21 17.01
N VAL A 88 -25.95 18.25 17.65
CA VAL A 88 -25.56 17.74 18.97
C VAL A 88 -24.26 16.98 18.88
N LEU A 89 -24.08 16.15 17.82
CA LEU A 89 -22.85 15.41 17.60
C LEU A 89 -21.65 16.34 17.36
N ALA A 90 -21.83 17.39 16.56
CA ALA A 90 -20.76 18.36 16.29
C ALA A 90 -20.28 19.06 17.58
N ARG A 91 -21.20 19.48 18.47
CA ARG A 91 -20.86 20.06 19.78
C ARG A 91 -20.07 19.11 20.69
N LEU A 92 -20.27 17.81 20.52
CA LEU A 92 -19.55 16.77 21.29
C LEU A 92 -18.22 16.35 20.66
N GLY A 93 -17.87 16.83 19.46
CA GLY A 93 -16.77 16.29 18.67
C GLY A 93 -17.02 14.82 18.34
N ALA A 94 -18.26 14.45 18.08
CA ALA A 94 -18.71 13.16 17.59
C ALA A 94 -19.16 13.28 16.12
N LYS A 95 -19.18 12.15 15.41
CA LYS A 95 -19.57 12.11 14.00
C LYS A 95 -20.71 11.12 13.78
N PRO A 96 -21.61 11.36 12.85
CA PRO A 96 -22.60 10.36 12.45
C PRO A 96 -21.87 9.15 11.87
N TYR A 97 -22.35 7.95 12.19
CA TYR A 97 -21.91 6.71 11.60
C TYR A 97 -23.03 6.14 10.73
N ARG A 98 -22.66 5.73 9.53
CA ARG A 98 -23.54 5.01 8.61
C ARG A 98 -22.74 3.83 8.06
N ASP A 99 -23.35 2.65 8.07
CA ASP A 99 -22.76 1.50 7.37
C ASP A 99 -22.70 1.81 5.87
N LEU A 100 -21.60 1.48 5.25
CA LEU A 100 -21.49 1.56 3.81
C LEU A 100 -22.10 0.28 3.21
N ASP A 101 -23.26 0.41 2.61
CA ASP A 101 -23.80 -0.57 1.68
C ASP A 101 -23.50 -0.06 0.25
N LEU A 102 -22.71 -0.84 -0.50
CA LEU A 102 -22.42 -0.56 -1.90
C LEU A 102 -23.67 -0.94 -2.72
N GLN A 103 -24.65 -0.06 -2.77
CA GLN A 103 -25.79 -0.20 -3.68
C GLN A 103 -25.41 0.45 -5.01
N ILE A 104 -25.21 -0.37 -6.04
CA ILE A 104 -24.82 0.08 -7.37
C ILE A 104 -25.99 -0.18 -8.32
N GLU A 105 -26.51 0.88 -8.90
CA GLU A 105 -27.51 0.73 -9.97
C GLU A 105 -26.82 0.17 -11.21
N LYS A 106 -27.34 -0.97 -11.70
CA LYS A 106 -26.79 -1.65 -12.88
C LYS A 106 -27.23 -0.93 -14.15
N GLY A 107 -26.27 -0.72 -15.04
CA GLY A 107 -26.53 -0.20 -16.37
C GLY A 107 -27.32 -1.17 -17.23
N THR A 108 -27.82 -0.67 -18.35
CA THR A 108 -28.63 -1.45 -19.29
C THR A 108 -27.94 -1.73 -20.61
N ALA A 109 -26.75 -1.12 -20.86
CA ALA A 109 -25.98 -1.42 -22.07
C ALA A 109 -25.51 -2.87 -22.05
N PRO A 110 -25.64 -3.62 -23.15
CA PRO A 110 -25.16 -4.99 -23.22
C PRO A 110 -23.64 -5.01 -23.11
N LEU A 111 -23.10 -5.93 -22.30
CA LEU A 111 -21.67 -6.22 -22.28
C LEU A 111 -21.42 -7.35 -23.31
N PRO A 112 -20.69 -7.11 -24.43
CA PRO A 112 -20.64 -8.06 -25.55
C PRO A 112 -19.89 -9.35 -25.24
N ALA A 113 -19.04 -9.37 -24.19
CA ALA A 113 -18.33 -10.53 -23.67
C ALA A 113 -17.89 -10.26 -22.23
N ARG A 114 -17.40 -11.31 -21.54
CA ARG A 114 -16.91 -11.22 -20.14
C ARG A 114 -15.85 -10.08 -19.99
N PRO A 115 -15.83 -9.36 -18.86
CA PRO A 115 -14.78 -8.40 -18.58
C PRO A 115 -13.45 -9.11 -18.27
N LEU A 116 -12.34 -8.60 -18.79
CA LEU A 116 -10.98 -9.05 -18.49
C LEU A 116 -10.34 -8.10 -17.48
N VAL A 117 -9.85 -8.65 -16.36
CA VAL A 117 -9.08 -7.89 -15.38
C VAL A 117 -7.63 -8.36 -15.41
N VAL A 118 -6.69 -7.45 -15.68
CA VAL A 118 -5.26 -7.73 -15.84
C VAL A 118 -4.50 -7.28 -14.60
N GLY A 119 -3.95 -8.24 -13.86
CA GLY A 119 -3.21 -8.05 -12.61
C GLY A 119 -3.99 -8.42 -11.36
N MET A 120 -3.43 -9.30 -10.54
CA MET A 120 -3.99 -9.81 -9.27
C MET A 120 -3.50 -9.04 -8.04
N GLY A 121 -3.07 -7.78 -8.20
CA GLY A 121 -2.82 -6.88 -7.07
C GLY A 121 -4.12 -6.40 -6.42
N PRO A 122 -4.05 -5.60 -5.32
CA PRO A 122 -5.25 -5.16 -4.60
C PRO A 122 -6.30 -4.48 -5.49
N ALA A 123 -5.90 -3.72 -6.50
CA ALA A 123 -6.83 -3.07 -7.42
C ALA A 123 -7.60 -4.08 -8.27
N GLY A 124 -6.89 -5.02 -8.92
CA GLY A 124 -7.52 -6.05 -9.76
C GLY A 124 -8.34 -7.04 -8.95
N LEU A 125 -7.87 -7.47 -7.77
CA LEU A 125 -8.61 -8.37 -6.88
C LEU A 125 -9.94 -7.77 -6.44
N PHE A 126 -9.95 -6.52 -5.94
CA PHE A 126 -11.19 -5.89 -5.49
C PHE A 126 -12.11 -5.53 -6.65
N CYS A 127 -11.58 -5.18 -7.82
CA CYS A 127 -12.36 -4.98 -9.03
C CYS A 127 -13.03 -6.30 -9.46
N ALA A 128 -12.26 -7.37 -9.62
CA ALA A 128 -12.77 -8.67 -10.04
C ALA A 128 -13.77 -9.26 -9.01
N TYR A 129 -13.47 -9.13 -7.71
CA TYR A 129 -14.37 -9.59 -6.65
C TYR A 129 -15.74 -8.88 -6.71
N LEU A 130 -15.75 -7.56 -6.87
CA LEU A 130 -17.01 -6.80 -6.96
C LEU A 130 -17.76 -7.14 -8.25
N LEU A 131 -17.08 -7.23 -9.39
CA LEU A 131 -17.69 -7.66 -10.65
C LEU A 131 -18.29 -9.08 -10.56
N ALA A 132 -17.56 -10.03 -9.95
CA ALA A 132 -18.06 -11.39 -9.75
C ALA A 132 -19.28 -11.41 -8.83
N LYS A 133 -19.24 -10.68 -7.70
CA LYS A 133 -20.35 -10.55 -6.75
C LYS A 133 -21.61 -10.00 -7.41
N GLU A 134 -21.46 -9.10 -8.38
CA GLU A 134 -22.57 -8.49 -9.11
C GLU A 134 -23.01 -9.30 -10.36
N GLY A 135 -22.37 -10.45 -10.63
CA GLY A 135 -22.78 -11.40 -11.67
C GLY A 135 -22.12 -11.19 -13.04
N TYR A 136 -21.02 -10.43 -13.13
CA TYR A 136 -20.34 -10.16 -14.42
C TYR A 136 -19.34 -11.26 -14.83
N ALA A 137 -19.12 -12.28 -14.01
CA ALA A 137 -18.24 -13.42 -14.28
C ALA A 137 -16.86 -13.02 -14.90
N PRO A 138 -16.05 -12.17 -14.26
CA PRO A 138 -14.81 -11.64 -14.84
C PRO A 138 -13.78 -12.74 -15.09
N ILE A 139 -12.89 -12.51 -16.10
CA ILE A 139 -11.66 -13.26 -16.28
C ILE A 139 -10.54 -12.44 -15.63
N LEU A 140 -9.88 -13.00 -14.61
CA LEU A 140 -8.78 -12.35 -13.89
C LEU A 140 -7.47 -13.05 -14.24
N ILE A 141 -6.51 -12.30 -14.82
CA ILE A 141 -5.21 -12.84 -15.23
C ILE A 141 -4.06 -12.17 -14.48
N ASP A 142 -2.99 -12.92 -14.23
CA ASP A 142 -1.71 -12.37 -13.76
C ASP A 142 -0.54 -13.10 -14.45
N ARG A 143 0.56 -12.37 -14.64
CA ARG A 143 1.79 -12.91 -15.22
C ARG A 143 2.48 -13.92 -14.32
N GLY A 144 2.33 -13.78 -13.00
CA GLY A 144 2.98 -14.63 -12.01
C GLY A 144 2.14 -15.80 -11.54
N ASP A 145 2.63 -16.47 -10.53
CA ASP A 145 2.08 -17.71 -9.99
C ASP A 145 0.93 -17.49 -9.01
N ALA A 146 0.24 -18.58 -8.72
CA ALA A 146 -0.60 -18.74 -7.54
C ALA A 146 0.20 -18.52 -6.25
N VAL A 147 -0.48 -18.26 -5.14
CA VAL A 147 0.16 -17.84 -3.88
C VAL A 147 1.27 -18.80 -3.44
N ALA A 148 1.02 -20.11 -3.44
CA ALA A 148 1.99 -21.10 -2.96
C ALA A 148 3.25 -21.19 -3.83
N ASP A 149 3.08 -21.26 -5.15
CA ASP A 149 4.20 -21.35 -6.10
C ASP A 149 4.99 -20.05 -6.14
N ARG A 150 4.31 -18.91 -5.98
CA ARG A 150 4.95 -17.61 -5.87
C ARG A 150 5.82 -17.50 -4.61
N VAL A 151 5.35 -18.03 -3.47
CA VAL A 151 6.17 -18.12 -2.24
C VAL A 151 7.42 -18.94 -2.52
N ALA A 152 7.28 -20.11 -3.16
CA ALA A 152 8.43 -20.95 -3.50
C ALA A 152 9.41 -20.26 -4.45
N ALA A 153 8.93 -19.46 -5.43
CA ALA A 153 9.78 -18.68 -6.33
C ALA A 153 10.55 -17.58 -5.57
N VAL A 154 9.89 -16.86 -4.65
CA VAL A 154 10.54 -15.83 -3.82
C VAL A 154 11.57 -16.44 -2.87
N ASP A 155 11.23 -17.56 -2.21
CA ASP A 155 12.15 -18.28 -1.33
C ASP A 155 13.35 -18.83 -2.11
N GLY A 156 13.13 -19.33 -3.33
CA GLY A 156 14.18 -19.76 -4.26
C GLY A 156 15.12 -18.61 -4.62
N PHE A 157 14.57 -17.43 -4.93
CA PHE A 157 15.39 -16.24 -5.19
C PHE A 157 16.19 -15.82 -3.95
N CYS A 158 15.56 -15.83 -2.77
CA CYS A 158 16.26 -15.52 -1.52
C CYS A 158 17.41 -16.48 -1.24
N ARG A 159 17.22 -17.79 -1.47
CA ARG A 159 18.23 -18.82 -1.19
C ARG A 159 19.33 -18.88 -2.25
N ASP A 160 18.96 -18.92 -3.53
CA ASP A 160 19.85 -19.30 -4.62
C ASP A 160 20.16 -18.16 -5.60
N GLY A 161 19.52 -16.98 -5.46
CA GLY A 161 19.66 -15.87 -6.40
C GLY A 161 19.01 -16.11 -7.77
N ARG A 162 18.18 -17.13 -7.92
CA ARG A 162 17.46 -17.43 -9.18
C ARG A 162 16.19 -16.60 -9.28
N LEU A 163 16.30 -15.47 -9.98
CA LEU A 163 15.17 -14.58 -10.20
C LEU A 163 14.24 -15.16 -11.28
N ASP A 164 12.96 -15.32 -10.93
CA ASP A 164 11.89 -15.47 -11.91
C ASP A 164 11.30 -14.08 -12.22
N THR A 165 11.49 -13.60 -13.44
CA THR A 165 11.05 -12.27 -13.86
C THR A 165 9.52 -12.13 -13.96
N GLU A 166 8.80 -13.26 -14.07
CA GLU A 166 7.35 -13.27 -14.15
C GLU A 166 6.69 -13.55 -12.77
N SER A 167 7.39 -14.18 -11.82
CA SER A 167 6.85 -14.51 -10.49
C SER A 167 7.85 -14.20 -9.38
N ASN A 168 7.63 -13.11 -8.67
CA ASN A 168 8.58 -12.57 -7.68
C ASN A 168 7.83 -11.69 -6.66
N VAL A 169 8.54 -10.86 -5.90
CA VAL A 169 7.94 -9.94 -4.92
C VAL A 169 7.00 -8.90 -5.57
N GLN A 170 7.16 -8.59 -6.85
CA GLN A 170 6.35 -7.59 -7.56
C GLN A 170 5.14 -8.19 -8.29
N PHE A 171 5.31 -9.39 -8.86
CA PHE A 171 4.33 -10.03 -9.74
C PHE A 171 3.82 -11.35 -9.18
N GLY A 172 2.56 -11.67 -9.48
CA GLY A 172 1.83 -12.86 -9.05
C GLY A 172 0.66 -12.55 -8.12
N ALA A 173 -0.03 -13.58 -7.68
CA ALA A 173 -1.23 -13.51 -6.86
C ALA A 173 -1.09 -12.57 -5.66
N GLY A 174 -1.96 -11.56 -5.54
CA GLY A 174 -1.94 -10.53 -4.51
C GLY A 174 -1.03 -9.34 -4.79
N GLY A 175 -0.24 -9.35 -5.88
CA GLY A 175 0.67 -8.26 -6.24
C GLY A 175 1.77 -8.01 -5.21
N ALA A 176 2.46 -6.86 -5.28
CA ALA A 176 3.55 -6.51 -4.37
C ALA A 176 3.12 -6.43 -2.89
N GLY A 177 1.84 -6.17 -2.62
CA GLY A 177 1.29 -6.11 -1.27
C GLY A 177 1.43 -7.39 -0.46
N THR A 178 1.43 -8.56 -1.11
CA THR A 178 1.54 -9.88 -0.46
C THR A 178 2.86 -10.06 0.30
N PHE A 179 3.95 -9.48 -0.20
CA PHE A 179 5.28 -9.52 0.42
C PHE A 179 5.64 -8.16 1.04
N SER A 180 4.77 -7.66 1.91
CA SER A 180 4.92 -6.40 2.64
C SER A 180 4.49 -6.55 4.09
N ASP A 181 4.56 -5.49 4.89
CA ASP A 181 3.96 -5.46 6.25
C ASP A 181 2.40 -5.53 6.19
N GLY A 182 1.80 -5.36 5.01
CA GLY A 182 0.36 -5.37 4.89
C GLY A 182 -0.33 -4.18 5.54
N LYS A 183 0.29 -3.00 5.50
CA LYS A 183 -0.32 -1.77 6.02
C LYS A 183 -1.57 -1.41 5.24
N LEU A 184 -2.65 -1.18 5.98
CA LEU A 184 -3.95 -0.79 5.42
C LEU A 184 -4.27 0.70 5.65
N LEU A 185 -3.36 1.44 6.30
CA LEU A 185 -3.51 2.88 6.48
C LEU A 185 -3.45 3.60 5.13
N THR A 186 -4.43 4.44 4.89
CA THR A 186 -4.48 5.32 3.71
C THR A 186 -4.82 6.75 4.11
N ARG A 187 -4.45 7.70 3.27
CA ARG A 187 -4.79 9.13 3.45
C ARG A 187 -6.03 9.55 2.63
N ILE A 188 -6.59 8.65 1.82
CA ILE A 188 -7.81 8.98 1.10
C ILE A 188 -8.98 9.01 2.09
N ASN A 189 -9.85 10.00 1.90
CA ASN A 189 -11.10 10.10 2.65
C ASN A 189 -12.24 9.55 1.78
N ASP A 190 -12.42 8.22 1.80
CA ASP A 190 -13.41 7.51 1.00
C ASP A 190 -14.08 6.44 1.86
N ALA A 191 -15.39 6.42 1.86
CA ALA A 191 -16.17 5.47 2.66
C ALA A 191 -15.91 4.01 2.29
N ARG A 192 -15.48 3.73 1.04
CA ARG A 192 -15.12 2.39 0.56
C ARG A 192 -13.93 1.78 1.32
N CYS A 193 -13.12 2.60 2.03
CA CYS A 193 -12.06 2.08 2.89
C CYS A 193 -12.62 1.13 3.98
N ALA A 194 -13.79 1.43 4.54
CA ALA A 194 -14.44 0.56 5.52
C ALA A 194 -14.88 -0.77 4.87
N TRP A 195 -15.42 -0.72 3.66
CA TRP A 195 -15.79 -1.91 2.91
C TRP A 195 -14.57 -2.79 2.56
N VAL A 196 -13.43 -2.17 2.20
CA VAL A 196 -12.17 -2.89 1.98
C VAL A 196 -11.73 -3.63 3.24
N LEU A 197 -11.69 -2.95 4.39
CA LEU A 197 -11.31 -3.58 5.67
C LEU A 197 -12.24 -4.72 6.05
N GLU A 198 -13.56 -4.54 5.91
CA GLU A 198 -14.54 -5.57 6.21
C GLU A 198 -14.43 -6.76 5.24
N THR A 199 -14.18 -6.52 3.96
CA THR A 199 -13.94 -7.58 2.97
C THR A 199 -12.69 -8.38 3.34
N LEU A 200 -11.56 -7.72 3.65
CA LEU A 200 -10.34 -8.40 4.09
C LEU A 200 -10.58 -9.24 5.36
N ARG A 201 -11.36 -8.73 6.33
CA ARG A 201 -11.74 -9.47 7.53
C ARG A 201 -12.54 -10.72 7.20
N ARG A 202 -13.52 -10.63 6.30
CA ARG A 202 -14.31 -11.78 5.82
C ARG A 202 -13.45 -12.82 5.10
N MET A 203 -12.39 -12.36 4.43
CA MET A 203 -11.41 -13.22 3.77
C MET A 203 -10.33 -13.77 4.71
N GLY A 204 -10.47 -13.57 6.03
CA GLY A 204 -9.60 -14.17 7.05
C GLY A 204 -8.53 -13.25 7.64
N ALA A 205 -8.54 -11.96 7.34
CA ALA A 205 -7.68 -11.02 8.06
C ALA A 205 -8.13 -10.89 9.54
N PRO A 206 -7.22 -10.62 10.47
CA PRO A 206 -7.53 -10.47 11.88
C PRO A 206 -8.61 -9.42 12.14
N SER A 207 -9.53 -9.70 13.05
CA SER A 207 -10.68 -8.83 13.35
C SER A 207 -10.29 -7.44 13.86
N ASP A 208 -9.11 -7.31 14.48
CA ASP A 208 -8.61 -6.04 15.01
C ASP A 208 -8.18 -5.04 13.94
N ILE A 209 -8.04 -5.43 12.65
CA ILE A 209 -7.77 -4.47 11.57
C ILE A 209 -8.85 -3.39 11.45
N ILE A 210 -10.08 -3.70 11.88
CA ILE A 210 -11.19 -2.74 11.91
C ILE A 210 -11.01 -1.75 13.06
N LEU A 211 -10.44 -2.21 14.19
CA LEU A 211 -10.27 -1.42 15.40
C LEU A 211 -9.01 -0.54 15.38
N GLN A 212 -7.92 -1.01 14.78
CA GLN A 212 -6.64 -0.29 14.80
C GLN A 212 -6.68 0.96 13.91
N ALA A 213 -6.16 2.10 14.41
CA ALA A 213 -6.00 3.31 13.61
C ALA A 213 -4.93 3.17 12.52
N LYS A 214 -3.96 2.30 12.75
CA LYS A 214 -2.92 1.90 11.80
C LYS A 214 -2.98 0.38 11.59
N PRO A 215 -4.01 -0.11 10.88
CA PRO A 215 -4.18 -1.54 10.70
C PRO A 215 -3.09 -2.12 9.80
N HIS A 216 -2.64 -3.32 10.14
CA HIS A 216 -1.75 -4.12 9.30
C HIS A 216 -2.17 -5.59 9.36
N VAL A 217 -1.83 -6.35 8.35
CA VAL A 217 -2.19 -7.76 8.26
C VAL A 217 -0.99 -8.68 8.47
N GLY A 218 0.18 -8.31 7.98
CA GLY A 218 1.37 -9.13 7.95
C GLY A 218 1.44 -10.00 6.69
N THR A 219 2.66 -10.22 6.18
CA THR A 219 2.87 -11.00 4.94
C THR A 219 2.40 -12.45 5.06
N ASP A 220 2.54 -13.05 6.22
CA ASP A 220 2.11 -14.42 6.56
C ASP A 220 0.59 -14.60 6.43
N VAL A 221 -0.19 -13.67 6.97
CA VAL A 221 -1.66 -13.72 6.92
C VAL A 221 -2.20 -13.28 5.57
N LEU A 222 -1.58 -12.27 4.93
CA LEU A 222 -2.04 -11.77 3.62
C LEU A 222 -2.08 -12.86 2.55
N ARG A 223 -1.16 -13.82 2.59
CA ARG A 223 -1.14 -14.96 1.66
C ARG A 223 -2.45 -15.74 1.70
N HIS A 224 -2.98 -16.01 2.89
CA HIS A 224 -4.26 -16.69 3.08
C HIS A 224 -5.45 -15.81 2.66
N VAL A 225 -5.42 -14.52 3.00
CA VAL A 225 -6.48 -13.58 2.61
C VAL A 225 -6.59 -13.47 1.09
N VAL A 226 -5.46 -13.39 0.39
CA VAL A 226 -5.41 -13.33 -1.07
C VAL A 226 -5.97 -14.63 -1.69
N GLN A 227 -5.56 -15.80 -1.18
CA GLN A 227 -6.09 -17.08 -1.67
C GLN A 227 -7.60 -17.17 -1.50
N ASN A 228 -8.12 -16.87 -0.31
CA ASN A 228 -9.55 -16.91 -0.03
C ASN A 228 -10.34 -15.94 -0.94
N MET A 229 -9.73 -14.80 -1.28
CA MET A 229 -10.36 -13.83 -2.19
C MET A 229 -10.40 -14.34 -3.64
N LEU A 230 -9.35 -15.02 -4.10
CA LEU A 230 -9.30 -15.67 -5.42
C LEU A 230 -10.30 -16.81 -5.53
N ASP A 231 -10.38 -17.65 -4.49
CA ASP A 231 -11.36 -18.75 -4.42
C ASP A 231 -12.79 -18.19 -4.46
N SER A 232 -13.07 -17.12 -3.70
CA SER A 232 -14.38 -16.44 -3.74
C SER A 232 -14.74 -15.89 -5.12
N ILE A 233 -13.76 -15.37 -5.88
CA ILE A 233 -14.00 -14.91 -7.26
C ILE A 233 -14.43 -16.08 -8.14
N CYS A 234 -13.76 -17.25 -8.01
CA CYS A 234 -14.12 -18.45 -8.75
C CYS A 234 -15.51 -18.98 -8.35
N ASP A 235 -15.80 -19.05 -7.04
CA ASP A 235 -17.11 -19.50 -6.51
C ASP A 235 -18.28 -18.63 -7.01
N LEU A 236 -18.01 -17.34 -7.26
CA LEU A 236 -18.97 -16.38 -7.83
C LEU A 236 -19.03 -16.39 -9.37
N GLY A 237 -18.41 -17.38 -10.04
CA GLY A 237 -18.45 -17.57 -11.49
C GLY A 237 -17.35 -16.82 -12.27
N GLY A 238 -16.41 -16.19 -11.59
CA GLY A 238 -15.20 -15.66 -12.22
C GLY A 238 -14.22 -16.77 -12.62
N GLU A 239 -13.23 -16.41 -13.40
CA GLU A 239 -12.15 -17.30 -13.82
C GLU A 239 -10.80 -16.68 -13.48
N VAL A 240 -9.86 -17.46 -12.93
CA VAL A 240 -8.52 -17.01 -12.51
C VAL A 240 -7.46 -17.76 -13.32
N ILE A 241 -6.59 -17.03 -14.03
CA ILE A 241 -5.55 -17.60 -14.88
C ILE A 241 -4.19 -17.04 -14.47
N TYR A 242 -3.35 -17.88 -13.90
CA TYR A 242 -1.96 -17.56 -13.53
C TYR A 242 -1.00 -17.76 -14.71
N ARG A 243 0.21 -17.20 -14.61
CA ARG A 243 1.24 -17.28 -15.67
C ARG A 243 0.69 -16.81 -17.02
N CYS A 244 -0.17 -15.81 -16.98
CA CYS A 244 -0.86 -15.26 -18.14
C CYS A 244 -0.57 -13.76 -18.24
N ARG A 245 0.49 -13.39 -18.99
CA ARG A 245 0.88 -12.00 -19.22
C ARG A 245 0.12 -11.44 -20.41
N LEU A 246 -0.38 -10.21 -20.28
CA LEU A 246 -0.91 -9.44 -21.40
C LEU A 246 0.25 -8.85 -22.23
N ASP A 247 0.41 -9.30 -23.45
CA ASP A 247 1.45 -8.83 -24.39
C ASP A 247 0.93 -7.81 -25.40
N GLY A 248 -0.39 -7.71 -25.56
CA GLY A 248 -1.03 -6.77 -26.46
C GLY A 248 -2.54 -6.95 -26.51
N PHE A 249 -3.20 -6.18 -27.35
CA PHE A 249 -4.63 -6.34 -27.60
C PHE A 249 -5.01 -5.74 -28.96
N ASP A 250 -6.11 -6.25 -29.52
CA ASP A 250 -6.74 -5.69 -30.70
C ASP A 250 -8.20 -5.38 -30.38
N ARG A 251 -8.69 -4.23 -30.86
CA ARG A 251 -10.08 -3.80 -30.72
C ARG A 251 -10.85 -4.14 -31.97
N HIS A 252 -12.05 -4.70 -31.83
CA HIS A 252 -12.94 -5.04 -32.94
C HIS A 252 -14.02 -3.98 -33.18
N PRO A 253 -14.61 -3.95 -34.39
CA PRO A 253 -15.66 -2.99 -34.71
C PRO A 253 -16.93 -3.12 -33.87
N ASP A 254 -17.20 -4.33 -33.34
CA ASP A 254 -18.34 -4.61 -32.44
C ASP A 254 -18.10 -4.15 -31.00
N GLY A 255 -16.95 -3.54 -30.70
CA GLY A 255 -16.58 -3.06 -29.39
C GLY A 255 -15.90 -4.09 -28.50
N THR A 256 -15.77 -5.35 -28.92
CA THR A 256 -15.00 -6.38 -28.22
C THR A 256 -13.50 -6.18 -28.37
N PHE A 257 -12.73 -6.88 -27.56
CA PHE A 257 -11.27 -6.92 -27.64
C PHE A 257 -10.77 -8.36 -27.69
N THR A 258 -9.71 -8.58 -28.46
CA THR A 258 -8.86 -9.76 -28.33
C THR A 258 -7.61 -9.38 -27.54
N ALA A 259 -7.52 -9.81 -26.29
CA ALA A 259 -6.31 -9.69 -25.48
C ALA A 259 -5.30 -10.77 -25.91
N LYS A 260 -4.12 -10.35 -26.35
CA LYS A 260 -2.99 -11.24 -26.71
C LYS A 260 -2.22 -11.57 -25.45
N THR A 261 -2.18 -12.83 -25.08
CA THR A 261 -1.52 -13.26 -23.84
C THR A 261 -0.53 -14.38 -24.09
N THR A 262 0.34 -14.62 -23.11
CA THR A 262 1.29 -15.76 -23.15
C THR A 262 0.60 -17.13 -23.12
N LYS A 263 -0.70 -17.19 -22.82
CA LYS A 263 -1.52 -18.42 -22.83
C LYS A 263 -2.52 -18.49 -23.98
N GLY A 264 -2.35 -17.62 -24.98
CA GLY A 264 -3.24 -17.51 -26.12
C GLY A 264 -4.15 -16.29 -26.04
N ASP A 265 -5.03 -16.19 -27.01
CA ASP A 265 -5.91 -15.05 -27.18
C ASP A 265 -7.17 -15.19 -26.30
N ILE A 266 -7.55 -14.09 -25.63
CA ILE A 266 -8.76 -14.02 -24.79
C ILE A 266 -9.69 -12.97 -25.40
N LEU A 267 -10.90 -13.39 -25.79
CA LEU A 267 -11.98 -12.47 -26.18
C LEU A 267 -12.64 -11.88 -24.94
N CYS A 268 -12.77 -10.54 -24.91
CA CYS A 268 -13.41 -9.84 -23.78
C CYS A 268 -14.20 -8.61 -24.25
N GLY A 269 -15.22 -8.23 -23.47
CA GLY A 269 -16.04 -7.06 -23.77
C GLY A 269 -15.42 -5.73 -23.33
N LEU A 270 -14.56 -5.79 -22.32
CA LEU A 270 -13.77 -4.67 -21.82
C LEU A 270 -12.53 -5.18 -21.08
N MET A 271 -11.55 -4.29 -20.85
CA MET A 271 -10.33 -4.62 -20.11
C MET A 271 -10.09 -3.65 -18.94
N VAL A 272 -9.85 -4.17 -17.75
CA VAL A 272 -9.33 -3.41 -16.61
C VAL A 272 -7.83 -3.66 -16.51
N ILE A 273 -7.01 -2.62 -16.64
CA ILE A 273 -5.55 -2.71 -16.64
C ILE A 273 -5.01 -2.28 -15.28
N ALA A 274 -4.70 -3.25 -14.42
CA ALA A 274 -4.19 -3.07 -13.06
C ALA A 274 -2.77 -3.69 -12.88
N PRO A 275 -1.75 -3.26 -13.65
CA PRO A 275 -0.51 -4.01 -13.86
C PRO A 275 0.48 -3.92 -12.69
N GLY A 276 0.22 -3.07 -11.69
CA GLY A 276 1.18 -2.74 -10.63
C GLY A 276 2.29 -1.78 -11.14
N HIS A 277 3.03 -1.20 -10.18
CA HIS A 277 4.02 -0.15 -10.50
C HIS A 277 5.29 -0.65 -11.20
N SER A 278 5.50 -1.97 -11.28
CA SER A 278 6.72 -2.58 -11.80
C SER A 278 6.60 -3.14 -13.23
N ALA A 279 5.40 -3.12 -13.83
CA ALA A 279 5.13 -3.69 -15.15
C ALA A 279 5.59 -2.77 -16.30
N ARG A 280 6.91 -2.59 -16.42
CA ARG A 280 7.55 -1.66 -17.36
C ARG A 280 7.36 -2.05 -18.83
N ASP A 281 7.28 -3.33 -19.12
CA ASP A 281 6.94 -3.90 -20.41
C ASP A 281 5.49 -3.58 -20.82
N THR A 282 4.56 -3.65 -19.86
CA THR A 282 3.16 -3.23 -20.10
C THR A 282 3.09 -1.75 -20.47
N TYR A 283 3.81 -0.84 -19.79
CA TYR A 283 3.84 0.57 -20.18
C TYR A 283 4.39 0.77 -21.60
N LYS A 284 5.44 0.03 -21.98
CA LYS A 284 5.99 0.07 -23.34
C LYS A 284 4.98 -0.45 -24.36
N MET A 285 4.27 -1.53 -24.06
CA MET A 285 3.20 -2.09 -24.90
C MET A 285 2.08 -1.07 -25.09
N LEU A 286 1.60 -0.43 -24.02
CA LEU A 286 0.54 0.59 -24.08
C LEU A 286 0.94 1.82 -24.90
N LEU A 287 2.20 2.28 -24.77
CA LEU A 287 2.75 3.33 -25.63
C LEU A 287 2.75 2.91 -27.11
N GLY A 288 3.14 1.66 -27.42
CA GLY A 288 3.08 1.09 -28.78
C GLY A 288 1.66 1.00 -29.34
N LYS A 289 0.64 0.90 -28.49
CA LYS A 289 -0.78 0.98 -28.84
C LYS A 289 -1.32 2.43 -28.87
N GLN A 290 -0.44 3.42 -28.79
CA GLN A 290 -0.77 4.85 -28.81
C GLN A 290 -1.71 5.32 -27.69
N MET A 291 -1.72 4.59 -26.56
CA MET A 291 -2.44 5.03 -25.38
C MET A 291 -1.73 6.25 -24.76
N MET A 292 -2.52 7.13 -24.16
CA MET A 292 -2.00 8.34 -23.53
C MET A 292 -1.42 8.04 -22.16
N LEU A 293 -0.10 8.17 -22.04
CA LEU A 293 0.64 8.01 -20.79
C LEU A 293 1.44 9.28 -20.48
N GLU A 294 1.62 9.57 -19.21
CA GLU A 294 2.49 10.66 -18.74
C GLU A 294 3.51 10.17 -17.68
N ALA A 295 4.69 10.78 -17.66
CA ALA A 295 5.66 10.54 -16.60
C ALA A 295 5.21 11.19 -15.29
N LYS A 296 5.43 10.50 -14.17
CA LYS A 296 5.12 10.99 -12.82
C LYS A 296 6.38 11.24 -12.01
N PRO A 297 6.34 12.20 -11.08
CA PRO A 297 7.35 12.27 -10.02
C PRO A 297 7.28 11.00 -9.15
N ILE A 298 8.44 10.53 -8.72
CA ILE A 298 8.62 9.40 -7.82
C ILE A 298 9.48 9.80 -6.63
N SER A 299 9.83 8.84 -5.79
CA SER A 299 10.91 9.02 -4.82
C SER A 299 11.82 7.81 -4.86
N VAL A 300 13.10 8.05 -4.65
CA VAL A 300 14.12 7.01 -4.59
C VAL A 300 15.04 7.23 -3.40
N GLY A 301 15.69 6.19 -2.94
CA GLY A 301 16.61 6.29 -1.83
C GLY A 301 17.16 4.95 -1.39
N VAL A 302 17.21 4.76 -0.10
CA VAL A 302 17.78 3.60 0.58
C VAL A 302 16.82 3.02 1.59
N ARG A 303 17.05 1.79 2.03
CA ARG A 303 16.38 1.22 3.18
C ARG A 303 17.31 1.26 4.38
N ILE A 304 16.84 1.84 5.50
CA ILE A 304 17.56 1.90 6.76
C ILE A 304 17.08 0.79 7.69
N GLU A 305 18.00 0.13 8.37
CA GLU A 305 17.72 -0.88 9.40
C GLU A 305 18.27 -0.45 10.75
N HIS A 306 17.47 -0.71 11.80
CA HIS A 306 17.82 -0.59 13.21
C HIS A 306 17.40 -1.84 13.95
N LEU A 307 17.96 -2.12 15.13
CA LEU A 307 17.36 -3.12 16.00
C LEU A 307 15.96 -2.66 16.44
N ARG A 308 14.97 -3.56 16.39
CA ARG A 308 13.59 -3.27 16.81
C ARG A 308 13.53 -2.72 18.24
N ARG A 309 14.25 -3.39 19.17
CA ARG A 309 14.28 -2.97 20.58
C ARG A 309 14.80 -1.54 20.78
N ASP A 310 15.74 -1.10 19.93
CA ASP A 310 16.29 0.24 20.02
C ASP A 310 15.23 1.26 19.53
N MET A 311 14.54 0.95 18.44
CA MET A 311 13.46 1.80 17.95
C MET A 311 12.29 1.89 18.94
N ASP A 312 11.91 0.77 19.56
CA ASP A 312 10.90 0.76 20.63
C ASP A 312 11.33 1.67 21.78
N THR A 313 12.59 1.57 22.22
CA THR A 313 13.15 2.42 23.29
C THR A 313 13.24 3.91 22.87
N MET A 314 13.67 4.19 21.66
CA MET A 314 13.76 5.56 21.15
C MET A 314 12.39 6.25 21.10
N LEU A 315 11.32 5.52 20.85
CA LEU A 315 9.97 6.07 20.67
C LEU A 315 9.12 5.98 21.94
N TYR A 316 9.23 4.90 22.70
CA TYR A 316 8.37 4.64 23.88
C TYR A 316 9.10 4.78 25.23
N GLY A 317 10.43 4.96 25.23
CA GLY A 317 11.20 5.10 26.47
C GLY A 317 11.04 3.89 27.39
N SER A 318 10.69 4.13 28.66
CA SER A 318 10.45 3.08 29.66
C SER A 318 9.23 2.21 29.38
N MET A 319 8.33 2.63 28.50
CA MET A 319 7.14 1.85 28.12
C MET A 319 7.41 0.91 26.92
N ALA A 320 8.65 0.86 26.41
CA ALA A 320 9.03 -0.10 25.37
C ALA A 320 8.74 -1.55 25.80
N GLY A 321 8.11 -2.31 24.90
CA GLY A 321 7.70 -3.69 25.20
C GLY A 321 6.36 -3.84 25.94
N HIS A 322 5.65 -2.75 26.24
CA HIS A 322 4.32 -2.86 26.84
C HIS A 322 3.33 -3.49 25.84
N PRO A 323 2.54 -4.52 26.23
CA PRO A 323 1.69 -5.28 25.29
C PRO A 323 0.66 -4.42 24.55
N ASP A 324 0.13 -3.37 25.18
CA ASP A 324 -0.86 -2.48 24.55
C ASP A 324 -0.30 -1.56 23.47
N LEU A 325 1.01 -1.35 23.43
CA LEU A 325 1.66 -0.44 22.50
C LEU A 325 2.09 -1.14 21.19
N GLY A 326 2.45 -2.45 21.28
CA GLY A 326 3.04 -3.16 20.16
C GLY A 326 4.42 -2.62 19.76
N ALA A 327 4.90 -3.02 18.59
CA ALA A 327 6.14 -2.50 18.01
C ALA A 327 5.99 -1.04 17.60
N ALA A 328 7.02 -0.24 17.89
CA ALA A 328 6.99 1.19 17.63
C ALA A 328 7.04 1.51 16.13
N GLU A 329 6.24 2.49 15.70
CA GLU A 329 6.19 2.97 14.32
C GLU A 329 6.51 4.47 14.26
N TYR A 330 7.25 4.86 13.23
CA TYR A 330 7.54 6.27 12.96
C TYR A 330 7.18 6.66 11.53
N HIS A 331 6.92 7.94 11.35
CA HIS A 331 6.82 8.60 10.06
C HIS A 331 7.53 9.95 10.17
N LEU A 332 8.69 10.05 9.51
CA LEU A 332 9.54 11.23 9.55
C LEU A 332 9.57 11.87 8.17
N SER A 333 9.55 13.18 8.12
CA SER A 333 9.67 13.95 6.88
C SER A 333 10.36 15.27 7.13
N ASP A 334 11.08 15.75 6.13
CA ASP A 334 11.65 17.09 6.09
C ASP A 334 11.58 17.63 4.66
N THR A 335 11.02 18.83 4.52
CA THR A 335 10.85 19.52 3.23
C THR A 335 11.61 20.84 3.17
N LYS A 336 12.49 21.13 4.17
CA LYS A 336 13.26 22.37 4.26
C LYS A 336 14.55 22.33 3.45
N GLY A 337 15.02 21.14 3.08
CA GLY A 337 16.16 20.96 2.18
C GLY A 337 15.79 21.25 0.71
N GLU A 338 16.75 21.09 -0.18
CA GLU A 338 16.54 21.24 -1.64
C GLU A 338 15.48 20.29 -2.18
N ARG A 339 15.42 19.09 -1.63
CA ARG A 339 14.44 18.04 -1.94
C ARG A 339 13.73 17.58 -0.67
N GLY A 340 12.47 17.22 -0.79
CA GLY A 340 11.75 16.55 0.28
C GLY A 340 12.35 15.19 0.57
N VAL A 341 12.63 14.92 1.86
CA VAL A 341 13.09 13.60 2.35
C VAL A 341 12.09 13.08 3.36
N TYR A 342 11.77 11.80 3.28
CA TYR A 342 10.79 11.20 4.19
C TYR A 342 11.02 9.69 4.36
N THR A 343 10.54 9.17 5.50
CA THR A 343 10.49 7.72 5.71
C THR A 343 9.21 7.17 5.08
N PHE A 344 9.33 6.00 4.45
CA PHE A 344 8.23 5.33 3.78
C PHE A 344 8.24 3.83 4.09
N CYS A 345 7.06 3.21 4.12
CA CYS A 345 6.90 1.77 4.32
C CYS A 345 7.77 1.21 5.47
N MET A 346 7.70 1.86 6.65
CA MET A 346 8.39 1.37 7.85
C MET A 346 7.80 0.02 8.27
N CYS A 347 8.65 -0.99 8.45
CA CYS A 347 8.31 -2.36 8.80
C CYS A 347 8.91 -2.69 10.17
N PRO A 348 8.14 -2.54 11.26
CA PRO A 348 8.59 -2.90 12.60
C PRO A 348 8.80 -4.41 12.69
N GLY A 349 9.87 -4.84 13.38
CA GLY A 349 10.16 -6.26 13.55
C GLY A 349 10.16 -7.02 12.22
N GLY A 350 10.66 -6.41 11.17
CA GLY A 350 10.64 -6.93 9.81
C GLY A 350 12.03 -6.99 9.17
N GLU A 351 12.06 -7.44 7.93
CA GLU A 351 13.27 -7.64 7.16
C GLU A 351 13.26 -6.85 5.85
N VAL A 352 14.44 -6.61 5.30
CA VAL A 352 14.63 -6.04 3.96
C VAL A 352 14.44 -7.14 2.92
N VAL A 353 13.57 -6.87 1.94
CA VAL A 353 13.13 -7.83 0.93
C VAL A 353 13.85 -7.59 -0.39
N ALA A 354 14.25 -8.69 -1.03
CA ALA A 354 14.78 -8.71 -2.39
C ALA A 354 13.64 -8.53 -3.40
N ALA A 355 13.44 -7.30 -3.87
CA ALA A 355 12.27 -6.91 -4.67
C ALA A 355 12.58 -6.70 -6.17
N ALA A 356 13.69 -7.25 -6.67
CA ALA A 356 14.01 -7.23 -8.10
C ALA A 356 12.93 -7.98 -8.91
N SER A 357 12.66 -7.50 -10.11
CA SER A 357 11.77 -8.14 -11.09
C SER A 357 12.33 -8.11 -12.52
N GLU A 358 13.52 -7.56 -12.70
CA GLU A 358 14.26 -7.53 -13.95
C GLU A 358 15.66 -8.07 -13.71
N GLU A 359 16.20 -8.82 -14.67
CA GLU A 359 17.55 -9.37 -14.58
C GLU A 359 18.61 -8.29 -14.46
N GLY A 360 19.65 -8.56 -13.66
CA GLY A 360 20.76 -7.64 -13.46
C GLY A 360 20.39 -6.35 -12.75
N THR A 361 19.37 -6.37 -11.90
CA THR A 361 18.96 -5.24 -11.05
C THR A 361 18.84 -5.66 -9.60
N VAL A 362 19.13 -4.75 -8.65
CA VAL A 362 18.85 -4.94 -7.22
C VAL A 362 17.87 -3.86 -6.77
N VAL A 363 16.78 -4.29 -6.17
CA VAL A 363 15.75 -3.45 -5.58
C VAL A 363 15.47 -3.96 -4.17
N VAL A 364 15.40 -3.06 -3.22
CA VAL A 364 15.04 -3.36 -1.83
C VAL A 364 13.65 -2.84 -1.50
N ASN A 365 12.95 -3.57 -0.65
CA ASN A 365 11.72 -3.17 -0.01
C ASN A 365 11.69 -3.73 1.41
N GLY A 366 10.59 -3.65 2.15
CA GLY A 366 10.47 -4.23 3.48
C GLY A 366 9.20 -5.03 3.65
N MET A 367 9.28 -6.07 4.46
CA MET A 367 8.11 -6.81 4.92
C MET A 367 8.22 -7.14 6.40
N SER A 368 7.11 -7.47 7.02
CA SER A 368 7.06 -8.07 8.34
C SER A 368 5.89 -9.04 8.46
N CYS A 369 6.04 -10.04 9.32
CA CYS A 369 4.96 -10.90 9.74
C CYS A 369 3.96 -10.14 10.63
N ARG A 370 2.80 -10.74 10.84
CA ARG A 370 1.77 -10.17 11.71
C ARG A 370 2.28 -9.87 13.13
N ALA A 371 3.13 -10.74 13.67
CA ALA A 371 3.68 -10.58 15.02
C ALA A 371 4.64 -9.40 15.16
N ARG A 372 5.28 -8.96 14.07
CA ARG A 372 6.29 -7.89 14.08
C ARG A 372 7.37 -8.09 15.12
N ASP A 373 7.82 -9.33 15.31
CA ASP A 373 8.73 -9.79 16.36
C ASP A 373 10.17 -10.04 15.91
N GLY A 374 10.47 -9.77 14.65
CA GLY A 374 11.82 -9.87 14.09
C GLY A 374 12.83 -8.95 14.79
N LEU A 375 14.13 -9.24 14.57
CA LEU A 375 15.23 -8.54 15.25
C LEU A 375 15.33 -7.06 14.83
N ASN A 376 15.14 -6.79 13.53
CA ASN A 376 15.28 -5.45 12.96
C ASN A 376 13.91 -4.79 12.76
N SER A 377 13.94 -3.47 12.74
CA SER A 377 12.91 -2.62 12.14
C SER A 377 13.55 -1.89 10.97
N ASN A 378 12.85 -1.76 9.85
CA ASN A 378 13.38 -1.11 8.68
C ASN A 378 12.39 -0.12 8.06
N SER A 379 12.89 0.85 7.30
CA SER A 379 12.07 1.72 6.47
C SER A 379 12.85 2.26 5.27
N ALA A 380 12.15 2.60 4.19
CA ALA A 380 12.74 3.46 3.19
C ALA A 380 13.04 4.85 3.77
N VAL A 381 14.16 5.44 3.38
CA VAL A 381 14.45 6.86 3.45
C VAL A 381 14.53 7.34 2.01
N ALA A 382 13.50 8.04 1.57
CA ALA A 382 13.26 8.37 0.18
C ALA A 382 13.33 9.88 -0.08
N VAL A 383 13.89 10.25 -1.22
CA VAL A 383 14.06 11.61 -1.70
C VAL A 383 13.17 11.84 -2.91
N SER A 384 12.49 12.97 -2.95
CA SER A 384 11.61 13.33 -4.06
C SER A 384 12.39 13.56 -5.36
N VAL A 385 11.97 12.91 -6.43
CA VAL A 385 12.47 13.03 -7.80
C VAL A 385 11.39 13.69 -8.66
N ARG A 386 11.76 14.72 -9.40
CA ARG A 386 10.86 15.48 -10.28
C ARG A 386 10.91 14.90 -11.69
N THR A 387 9.89 15.13 -12.47
CA THR A 387 9.88 14.74 -13.89
C THR A 387 10.98 15.41 -14.71
N SER A 388 11.44 16.60 -14.28
CA SER A 388 12.60 17.29 -14.88
C SER A 388 13.94 16.59 -14.64
N ASP A 389 14.01 15.61 -13.76
CA ASP A 389 15.22 14.83 -13.50
C ASP A 389 15.36 13.62 -14.45
N TYR A 390 14.33 13.38 -15.25
CA TYR A 390 14.32 12.30 -16.25
C TYR A 390 14.87 12.78 -17.58
N GLU A 391 15.77 12.01 -18.16
CA GLU A 391 16.22 12.20 -19.53
C GLU A 391 15.28 11.42 -20.47
N PRO A 392 14.69 12.05 -21.50
CA PRO A 392 13.86 11.34 -22.46
C PRO A 392 14.61 10.20 -23.15
N VAL A 393 13.95 9.05 -23.32
CA VAL A 393 14.45 7.92 -24.11
C VAL A 393 13.54 7.76 -25.32
N ASP A 394 14.13 7.67 -26.51
CA ASP A 394 13.39 7.62 -27.79
C ASP A 394 12.32 8.75 -27.92
N GLY A 395 12.65 9.95 -27.42
CA GLY A 395 11.74 11.08 -27.37
C GLY A 395 10.62 10.99 -26.34
N SER A 396 10.57 9.93 -25.52
CA SER A 396 9.54 9.68 -24.52
C SER A 396 10.04 9.92 -23.09
N LEU A 397 9.40 10.85 -22.38
CA LEU A 397 9.69 11.09 -20.96
C LEU A 397 9.19 9.92 -20.09
N VAL A 398 8.16 9.20 -20.51
CA VAL A 398 7.67 7.97 -19.85
C VAL A 398 8.75 6.90 -19.84
N LEU A 399 9.41 6.67 -20.99
CA LEU A 399 10.54 5.74 -21.07
C LEU A 399 11.75 6.25 -20.27
N GLY A 400 11.96 7.57 -20.25
CA GLY A 400 12.97 8.23 -19.44
C GLY A 400 12.81 7.98 -17.92
N ALA A 401 11.58 8.07 -17.43
CA ALA A 401 11.27 7.78 -16.01
C ALA A 401 11.59 6.31 -15.64
N ILE A 402 11.29 5.37 -16.54
CA ILE A 402 11.62 3.96 -16.37
C ILE A 402 13.16 3.77 -16.41
N ALA A 403 13.83 4.40 -17.36
CA ALA A 403 15.30 4.32 -17.52
C ALA A 403 16.01 4.90 -16.28
N TYR A 404 15.47 5.97 -15.69
CA TYR A 404 16.01 6.56 -14.47
C TYR A 404 16.04 5.55 -13.32
N GLN A 405 14.94 4.83 -13.07
CA GLN A 405 14.92 3.76 -12.06
C GLN A 405 15.89 2.63 -12.37
N ARG A 406 15.90 2.13 -13.63
CA ARG A 406 16.78 1.04 -14.06
C ARG A 406 18.25 1.37 -13.88
N ARG A 407 18.66 2.60 -14.16
CA ARG A 407 20.05 3.04 -13.97
C ARG A 407 20.50 2.86 -12.52
N ILE A 408 19.69 3.28 -11.56
CA ILE A 408 19.96 3.15 -10.11
C ILE A 408 19.96 1.67 -9.69
N GLU A 409 18.97 0.90 -10.11
CA GLU A 409 18.84 -0.53 -9.80
C GLU A 409 20.01 -1.34 -10.37
N ARG A 410 20.48 -0.99 -11.58
CA ARG A 410 21.65 -1.60 -12.20
C ARG A 410 22.93 -1.22 -11.48
N ALA A 411 23.10 0.04 -11.07
CA ALA A 411 24.25 0.46 -10.29
C ALA A 411 24.32 -0.28 -8.95
N ALA A 412 23.17 -0.46 -8.27
CA ALA A 412 23.10 -1.25 -7.04
C ALA A 412 23.47 -2.73 -7.26
N TYR A 413 23.02 -3.34 -8.37
CA TYR A 413 23.38 -4.71 -8.74
C TYR A 413 24.91 -4.86 -8.94
N LEU A 414 25.53 -3.95 -9.67
CA LEU A 414 26.98 -3.99 -9.91
C LEU A 414 27.77 -3.75 -8.61
N ALA A 415 27.38 -2.79 -7.80
CA ALA A 415 28.00 -2.53 -6.50
C ALA A 415 27.83 -3.69 -5.52
N GLY A 416 26.72 -4.44 -5.61
CA GLY A 416 26.48 -5.66 -4.86
C GLY A 416 27.29 -6.87 -5.33
N GLY A 417 28.07 -6.77 -6.42
CA GLY A 417 28.91 -7.86 -6.94
C GLY A 417 28.30 -8.68 -8.08
N ALA A 418 27.20 -8.19 -8.66
CA ALA A 418 26.50 -8.78 -9.82
C ALA A 418 25.95 -10.20 -9.59
N ASP A 419 25.62 -10.54 -8.34
CA ASP A 419 25.07 -11.82 -7.91
C ASP A 419 23.77 -11.68 -7.09
N TYR A 420 23.08 -10.53 -7.24
CA TYR A 420 21.91 -10.13 -6.45
C TYR A 420 22.18 -9.93 -4.95
N SER A 421 23.43 -9.84 -4.52
CA SER A 421 23.75 -9.30 -3.20
C SER A 421 23.45 -7.79 -3.15
N VAL A 422 22.97 -7.32 -2.00
CA VAL A 422 22.64 -5.90 -1.82
C VAL A 422 23.89 -5.11 -1.43
N PRO A 423 24.17 -3.93 -2.01
CA PRO A 423 25.19 -3.03 -1.49
C PRO A 423 24.73 -2.43 -0.16
N VAL A 424 25.62 -2.49 0.84
CA VAL A 424 25.35 -2.09 2.22
C VAL A 424 26.46 -1.18 2.72
N GLN A 425 26.05 -0.14 3.45
CA GLN A 425 26.95 0.79 4.13
C GLN A 425 26.36 1.17 5.49
N THR A 426 27.22 1.43 6.49
CA THR A 426 26.75 1.98 7.77
C THR A 426 26.31 3.44 7.60
N VAL A 427 25.40 3.90 8.46
CA VAL A 427 24.98 5.30 8.47
C VAL A 427 26.17 6.21 8.78
N GLY A 428 27.07 5.79 9.68
CA GLY A 428 28.29 6.54 10.01
C GLY A 428 29.14 6.80 8.77
N ASP A 429 29.52 5.75 8.04
CA ASP A 429 30.33 5.88 6.81
C ASP A 429 29.63 6.72 5.73
N PHE A 430 28.31 6.57 5.59
CA PHE A 430 27.55 7.33 4.61
C PHE A 430 27.53 8.84 4.94
N LEU A 431 27.39 9.20 6.23
CA LEU A 431 27.36 10.60 6.67
C LEU A 431 28.73 11.26 6.63
N ASP A 432 29.79 10.49 6.84
CA ASP A 432 31.18 10.98 6.80
C ASP A 432 31.71 11.13 5.37
N GLY A 433 30.94 10.69 4.38
CA GLY A 433 31.31 10.83 2.97
C GLY A 433 32.51 9.96 2.60
N ALA A 434 32.57 8.75 3.13
CA ALA A 434 33.63 7.79 2.81
C ALA A 434 33.66 7.49 1.30
N GLY A 435 34.47 8.25 0.53
CA GLY A 435 34.74 7.99 -0.88
C GLY A 435 35.61 6.73 -1.01
N ASP A 436 36.94 6.90 -1.03
CA ASP A 436 37.90 5.79 -1.15
C ASP A 436 38.32 5.16 0.19
N ARG A 437 37.66 5.48 1.30
CA ARG A 437 37.95 4.90 2.62
C ARG A 437 37.34 3.50 2.74
N ALA A 438 37.99 2.66 3.55
CA ALA A 438 37.44 1.35 3.89
C ALA A 438 36.06 1.50 4.58
N ILE A 439 35.06 0.78 4.08
CA ILE A 439 33.73 0.75 4.67
C ILE A 439 33.76 -0.20 5.87
N HIS A 440 33.23 0.26 7.01
CA HIS A 440 33.21 -0.52 8.23
C HIS A 440 32.17 -1.66 8.13
N ALA A 441 32.58 -2.83 8.60
CA ALA A 441 31.65 -3.97 8.70
C ALA A 441 30.55 -3.69 9.74
N PRO A 442 29.33 -4.20 9.53
CA PRO A 442 28.29 -4.17 10.54
C PRO A 442 28.76 -4.81 11.85
N THR A 443 28.48 -4.15 12.98
CA THR A 443 28.91 -4.64 14.30
C THR A 443 27.75 -4.93 15.24
N ARG A 444 26.64 -4.20 15.10
CA ARG A 444 25.50 -4.28 15.99
C ARG A 444 24.20 -4.59 15.25
N VAL A 445 23.93 -3.85 14.19
CA VAL A 445 22.77 -4.08 13.32
C VAL A 445 23.25 -4.87 12.12
N MET A 446 22.78 -6.10 11.98
CA MET A 446 23.12 -6.94 10.84
C MET A 446 22.07 -6.75 9.73
N PRO A 447 22.49 -6.65 8.45
CA PRO A 447 21.56 -6.61 7.33
C PRO A 447 20.63 -7.82 7.33
N SER A 448 19.35 -7.63 7.09
CA SER A 448 18.36 -8.73 7.05
C SER A 448 18.05 -9.22 5.64
N TYR A 449 18.55 -8.56 4.61
CA TYR A 449 18.31 -8.89 3.20
C TYR A 449 18.63 -10.35 2.87
N ARG A 450 17.68 -11.05 2.27
CA ARG A 450 17.80 -12.48 1.91
C ARG A 450 18.31 -13.34 3.09
N GLY A 451 17.75 -13.13 4.27
CA GLY A 451 18.15 -13.86 5.48
C GLY A 451 19.52 -13.45 6.05
N GLY A 452 20.06 -12.30 5.67
CA GLY A 452 21.28 -11.73 6.23
C GLY A 452 22.59 -12.26 5.63
N ALA A 453 22.53 -13.10 4.58
CA ALA A 453 23.71 -13.72 4.00
C ALA A 453 24.23 -13.06 2.72
N TYR A 454 23.40 -12.27 2.05
CA TYR A 454 23.68 -11.79 0.69
C TYR A 454 23.80 -10.27 0.63
N TYR A 455 24.86 -9.75 1.24
CA TYR A 455 25.21 -8.33 1.15
C TYR A 455 26.68 -8.14 0.83
N ARG A 456 27.01 -7.00 0.25
CA ARG A 456 28.38 -6.54 0.01
C ARG A 456 28.58 -5.19 0.66
N LEU A 457 29.70 -5.03 1.37
CA LEU A 457 30.14 -3.72 1.82
C LEU A 457 30.55 -2.90 0.59
N ALA A 458 29.77 -1.92 0.27
CA ALA A 458 29.96 -1.08 -0.89
C ALA A 458 29.46 0.35 -0.62
N PRO A 459 30.08 1.39 -1.22
CA PRO A 459 29.64 2.75 -1.02
C PRO A 459 28.27 2.98 -1.69
N VAL A 460 27.21 3.00 -0.88
CA VAL A 460 25.83 3.22 -1.31
C VAL A 460 25.67 4.52 -2.09
N ASN A 461 26.48 5.55 -1.76
CA ASN A 461 26.49 6.81 -2.49
C ASN A 461 26.91 6.69 -3.97
N GLN A 462 27.62 5.62 -4.37
CA GLN A 462 27.98 5.38 -5.78
C GLN A 462 26.83 4.73 -6.58
N THR A 463 25.77 4.30 -5.91
CA THR A 463 24.58 3.71 -6.58
C THR A 463 23.49 4.73 -6.88
N LEU A 464 23.58 5.90 -6.31
CA LEU A 464 22.56 6.96 -6.35
C LEU A 464 23.14 8.26 -6.94
N PRO A 465 22.32 9.10 -7.60
CA PRO A 465 22.73 10.45 -7.99
C PRO A 465 23.18 11.30 -6.79
N ASP A 466 24.15 12.20 -6.99
CA ASP A 466 24.74 13.02 -5.92
C ASP A 466 23.68 13.81 -5.15
N TYR A 467 22.75 14.46 -5.84
CA TYR A 467 21.69 15.24 -5.18
C TYR A 467 20.77 14.41 -4.28
N ILE A 468 20.61 13.11 -4.60
CA ILE A 468 19.89 12.15 -3.73
C ILE A 468 20.73 11.86 -2.49
N CYS A 469 22.04 11.61 -2.66
CA CYS A 469 22.95 11.36 -1.54
C CYS A 469 23.01 12.53 -0.57
N ASP A 470 23.13 13.76 -1.07
CA ASP A 470 23.17 14.98 -0.25
C ASP A 470 21.86 15.22 0.49
N SER A 471 20.74 14.98 -0.20
CA SER A 471 19.42 15.06 0.42
C SER A 471 19.24 13.99 1.52
N LEU A 472 19.71 12.75 1.29
CA LEU A 472 19.70 11.69 2.30
C LEU A 472 20.53 12.06 3.54
N ARG A 473 21.77 12.59 3.35
CA ARG A 473 22.62 13.06 4.46
C ARG A 473 21.92 14.14 5.29
N TYR A 474 21.30 15.11 4.60
CA TYR A 474 20.50 16.15 5.25
C TYR A 474 19.30 15.55 6.01
N GLY A 475 18.55 14.66 5.37
CA GLY A 475 17.37 14.01 5.95
C GLY A 475 17.70 13.17 7.18
N LEU A 476 18.72 12.32 7.12
CA LEU A 476 19.18 11.50 8.25
C LEU A 476 19.54 12.36 9.47
N ARG A 477 20.31 13.43 9.29
CA ARG A 477 20.63 14.37 10.37
C ARG A 477 19.38 15.08 10.90
N SER A 478 18.43 15.42 10.04
CA SER A 478 17.17 16.03 10.45
C SER A 478 16.30 15.05 11.26
N PHE A 479 16.25 13.79 10.85
CA PHE A 479 15.49 12.75 11.54
C PHE A 479 16.10 12.41 12.90
N ASP A 480 17.43 12.43 13.04
CA ASP A 480 18.09 12.24 14.34
C ASP A 480 17.72 13.34 15.35
N ARG A 481 17.49 14.59 14.89
CA ARG A 481 16.98 15.66 15.76
C ARG A 481 15.56 15.42 16.26
N LYS A 482 14.74 14.71 15.46
CA LYS A 482 13.35 14.39 15.81
C LYS A 482 13.22 13.12 16.66
N VAL A 483 14.04 12.13 16.32
CA VAL A 483 14.13 10.83 17.02
C VAL A 483 15.61 10.58 17.29
N LYS A 484 16.06 10.95 18.47
CA LYS A 484 17.46 10.86 18.87
C LYS A 484 17.98 9.43 18.78
N GLY A 485 19.05 9.21 18.02
CA GLY A 485 19.62 7.90 17.71
C GLY A 485 19.16 7.34 16.35
N PHE A 486 18.27 8.03 15.62
CA PHE A 486 17.83 7.56 14.29
C PHE A 486 19.00 7.44 13.30
N ALA A 487 19.93 8.36 13.33
CA ALA A 487 21.15 8.32 12.50
C ALA A 487 22.36 7.78 13.28
N MET A 488 22.15 6.81 14.17
CA MET A 488 23.25 6.13 14.87
C MET A 488 24.24 5.52 13.88
N PRO A 489 25.55 5.62 14.13
CA PRO A 489 26.56 5.16 13.17
C PRO A 489 26.43 3.70 12.75
N GLU A 490 25.95 2.83 13.65
CA GLU A 490 25.81 1.40 13.44
C GLU A 490 24.53 0.98 12.69
N ALA A 491 23.61 1.90 12.43
CA ALA A 491 22.44 1.63 11.58
C ALA A 491 22.91 1.32 10.15
N ILE A 492 22.16 0.48 9.45
CA ILE A 492 22.55 -0.02 8.13
C ILE A 492 21.71 0.62 7.03
N LEU A 493 22.37 1.01 5.95
CA LEU A 493 21.73 1.44 4.71
C LEU A 493 21.92 0.36 3.64
N SER A 494 20.83 -0.03 2.98
CA SER A 494 20.81 -0.92 1.82
C SER A 494 20.25 -0.17 0.60
N ALA A 495 20.84 -0.35 -0.59
CA ALA A 495 20.36 0.27 -1.84
C ALA A 495 19.97 -0.80 -2.88
N ALA A 496 19.01 -0.51 -3.77
CA ALA A 496 18.33 0.75 -3.94
C ALA A 496 16.83 0.59 -3.68
N GLU A 497 16.24 1.56 -2.99
CA GLU A 497 14.78 1.69 -2.88
C GLU A 497 14.30 2.62 -3.99
N THR A 498 13.75 2.07 -5.07
CA THR A 498 13.38 2.84 -6.28
C THR A 498 11.91 2.71 -6.64
N ARG A 499 11.20 1.75 -6.03
CA ARG A 499 9.83 1.41 -6.42
C ARG A 499 8.80 1.83 -5.39
N THR A 500 8.91 3.10 -4.95
CA THR A 500 7.97 3.72 -4.00
C THR A 500 6.59 4.01 -4.61
N SER A 501 6.52 4.16 -5.94
CA SER A 501 5.29 4.35 -6.72
C SER A 501 5.54 4.11 -8.22
N ALA A 502 4.47 4.01 -9.01
CA ALA A 502 4.58 3.95 -10.47
C ALA A 502 5.21 5.25 -11.02
N PRO A 503 6.22 5.14 -11.90
CA PRO A 503 6.82 6.31 -12.56
C PRO A 503 5.96 6.87 -13.69
N VAL A 504 4.81 6.25 -13.94
CA VAL A 504 3.93 6.51 -15.08
C VAL A 504 2.49 6.66 -14.61
N ARG A 505 1.71 7.46 -15.33
CA ARG A 505 0.26 7.49 -15.25
C ARG A 505 -0.33 7.16 -16.62
N ILE A 506 -1.30 6.25 -16.65
CA ILE A 506 -2.12 5.94 -17.82
C ILE A 506 -3.35 6.85 -17.74
N LEU A 507 -3.52 7.77 -18.69
CA LEU A 507 -4.57 8.80 -18.58
C LEU A 507 -5.97 8.18 -18.75
N ARG A 508 -6.90 8.56 -17.87
CA ARG A 508 -8.31 8.14 -17.90
C ARG A 508 -9.24 9.32 -17.60
N GLY A 509 -10.46 9.24 -18.11
CA GLY A 509 -11.51 10.21 -17.88
C GLY A 509 -12.18 10.08 -16.50
N ALA A 510 -13.20 10.91 -16.27
CA ALA A 510 -14.02 10.86 -15.05
C ALA A 510 -14.87 9.57 -14.96
N ASP A 511 -15.12 8.93 -16.08
CA ASP A 511 -15.76 7.62 -16.25
C ASP A 511 -14.81 6.43 -16.00
N TYR A 512 -13.57 6.71 -15.58
CA TYR A 512 -12.49 5.75 -15.39
C TYR A 512 -11.99 5.08 -16.67
N CYS A 513 -12.53 5.43 -17.83
CA CYS A 513 -12.11 4.90 -19.12
C CYS A 513 -10.82 5.58 -19.60
N ALA A 514 -9.95 4.84 -20.28
CA ALA A 514 -8.71 5.37 -20.84
C ALA A 514 -9.03 6.45 -21.90
N VAL A 515 -8.30 7.56 -21.83
CA VAL A 515 -8.48 8.65 -22.81
C VAL A 515 -8.13 8.13 -24.22
N GLY A 516 -9.09 8.28 -25.14
CA GLY A 516 -8.94 7.84 -26.52
C GLY A 516 -9.07 6.33 -26.76
N CYS A 517 -9.35 5.53 -25.71
CA CYS A 517 -9.49 4.08 -25.84
C CYS A 517 -10.68 3.55 -25.04
N PRO A 518 -11.94 3.77 -25.51
CA PRO A 518 -13.14 3.31 -24.84
C PRO A 518 -13.16 1.80 -24.64
N GLY A 519 -13.58 1.33 -23.45
CA GLY A 519 -13.59 -0.07 -23.05
C GLY A 519 -12.33 -0.55 -22.36
N ILE A 520 -11.29 0.32 -22.20
CA ILE A 520 -10.12 0.03 -21.38
C ILE A 520 -10.15 0.92 -20.14
N TYR A 521 -9.99 0.31 -18.97
CA TYR A 521 -10.07 0.96 -17.65
C TYR A 521 -8.73 0.86 -16.90
N PRO A 522 -7.87 1.89 -16.96
CA PRO A 522 -6.65 1.93 -16.15
C PRO A 522 -6.98 1.98 -14.66
N CYS A 523 -6.35 1.12 -13.86
CA CYS A 523 -6.72 0.92 -12.47
C CYS A 523 -5.51 0.79 -11.54
N GLY A 524 -5.64 1.35 -10.35
CA GLY A 524 -4.75 1.15 -9.21
C GLY A 524 -3.42 1.88 -9.30
N GLU A 525 -2.43 1.34 -8.59
CA GLU A 525 -1.12 1.97 -8.43
C GLU A 525 -0.32 1.98 -9.73
N GLY A 526 -0.36 0.89 -10.50
CA GLY A 526 0.32 0.81 -11.79
C GLY A 526 -0.22 1.79 -12.82
N ALA A 527 -1.51 2.10 -12.77
CA ALA A 527 -2.10 3.13 -13.59
C ALA A 527 -1.83 4.57 -13.06
N GLY A 528 -1.18 4.70 -11.89
CA GLY A 528 -0.78 5.99 -11.34
C GLY A 528 -1.82 6.70 -10.45
N TYR A 529 -2.87 6.01 -9.99
CA TYR A 529 -4.00 6.59 -9.23
C TYR A 529 -4.06 6.17 -7.76
N ALA A 530 -3.21 5.27 -7.33
CA ALA A 530 -3.15 4.79 -5.95
C ALA A 530 -1.69 4.65 -5.47
N GLY A 531 -1.50 4.42 -4.17
CA GLY A 531 -0.18 4.18 -3.58
C GLY A 531 -0.31 3.38 -2.28
N GLY A 532 -0.61 2.09 -2.39
CA GLY A 532 -0.75 1.16 -1.28
C GLY A 532 -2.03 0.33 -1.35
N ILE A 533 -2.15 -0.69 -0.49
CA ILE A 533 -3.18 -1.74 -0.56
C ILE A 533 -4.59 -1.14 -0.57
N THR A 534 -4.96 -0.36 0.45
CA THR A 534 -6.34 0.15 0.60
C THR A 534 -6.71 1.13 -0.51
N SER A 535 -5.82 2.06 -0.88
CA SER A 535 -6.12 3.02 -1.95
C SER A 535 -6.24 2.34 -3.32
N ALA A 536 -5.42 1.31 -3.58
CA ALA A 536 -5.51 0.52 -4.80
C ALA A 536 -6.82 -0.30 -4.84
N ALA A 537 -7.20 -0.93 -3.73
CA ALA A 537 -8.47 -1.64 -3.59
C ALA A 537 -9.67 -0.71 -3.85
N VAL A 538 -9.68 0.49 -3.24
CA VAL A 538 -10.73 1.51 -3.45
C VAL A 538 -10.80 1.95 -4.91
N ASP A 539 -9.67 2.11 -5.58
CA ASP A 539 -9.66 2.45 -7.00
C ASP A 539 -10.22 1.30 -7.87
N GLY A 540 -9.90 0.04 -7.51
CA GLY A 540 -10.50 -1.15 -8.12
C GLY A 540 -12.03 -1.21 -7.96
N ILE A 541 -12.54 -0.88 -6.77
CA ILE A 541 -13.98 -0.79 -6.51
C ILE A 541 -14.62 0.29 -7.39
N LYS A 542 -14.03 1.49 -7.47
CA LYS A 542 -14.55 2.59 -8.30
C LYS A 542 -14.60 2.24 -9.77
N VAL A 543 -13.59 1.54 -10.27
CA VAL A 543 -13.57 1.06 -11.66
C VAL A 543 -14.69 0.02 -11.86
N ALA A 544 -14.85 -0.93 -10.93
CA ALA A 544 -15.94 -1.89 -11.01
C ALA A 544 -17.33 -1.22 -10.95
N GLU A 545 -17.52 -0.23 -10.06
CA GLU A 545 -18.76 0.57 -10.00
C GLU A 545 -19.05 1.27 -11.34
N ALA A 546 -18.02 1.86 -11.97
CA ALA A 546 -18.18 2.51 -13.28
C ALA A 546 -18.59 1.51 -14.37
N VAL A 547 -18.00 0.32 -14.38
CA VAL A 547 -18.39 -0.77 -15.30
C VAL A 547 -19.82 -1.23 -15.02
N ILE A 548 -20.17 -1.50 -13.76
CA ILE A 548 -21.51 -1.98 -13.36
C ILE A 548 -22.58 -0.93 -13.71
N SER A 549 -22.30 0.34 -13.50
CA SER A 549 -23.24 1.43 -13.81
C SER A 549 -23.40 1.67 -15.32
N ALA A 550 -22.45 1.24 -16.14
CA ALA A 550 -22.53 1.38 -17.59
C ALA A 550 -23.21 0.16 -18.26
N TYR A 551 -22.94 -1.03 -17.78
CA TYR A 551 -23.35 -2.29 -18.44
C TYR A 551 -24.23 -3.14 -17.54
N GLY A 552 -25.17 -3.89 -18.14
CA GLY A 552 -25.85 -4.98 -17.48
C GLY A 552 -24.97 -6.25 -17.41
N PRO A 553 -25.15 -7.15 -16.42
CA PRO A 553 -24.52 -8.47 -16.43
C PRO A 553 -25.08 -9.31 -17.59
N ASN A 554 -24.25 -10.20 -18.16
CA ASN A 554 -24.66 -11.13 -19.24
C ASN A 554 -25.58 -12.22 -18.73
#